data_6ece45ad386a1016a9a53fd6042aa28e
#
_entry.id   6ece45ad386a1016a9a53fd6042aa28e
#
_cell.length_a   1.000
_cell.length_b   1.000
_cell.length_c   1.000
_cell.angle_alpha   90.00
_cell.angle_beta   90.00
_cell.angle_gamma   90.00
#
_symmetry.space_group_name_H-M   'P 1'
#
loop_
_entity.id
_entity.type
_entity.pdbx_description
1 polymer ?
#
loop_
_entity_poly.entity_id
_entity_poly.type
_entity_poly.pdbx_seq_one_letter_code
_entity_poly.pdbx_strand_id
1 'polypeptide(L)'
;FVLTTFFFCLGILSTMVALYFIMNSRKASASYLAEEDDELNELAYIKMYRSLDYGTVAYNVLQVSMLFSLVTVLPSHDLPLSVFLLAVLTILIGSFCVKTTSKIRNYQLSILATPKEVLEYLETYDEGEKQAEMEEAYLILFKLNQLILPSVYIVLFALSIILGEVQLVAVLITAVIHLYINIAQLRKTKRYFK
;
A
#
# COMPACT_ATOMS: atom_id res chain seq x y z
N PHE A 1 8.89 17.20 18.21
CA PHE A 1 9.81 17.76 17.20
C PHE A 1 10.67 16.68 16.53
N VAL A 2 11.43 15.87 17.29
CA VAL A 2 12.31 14.82 16.73
C VAL A 2 11.55 13.82 15.85
N LEU A 3 10.40 13.34 16.31
CA LEU A 3 9.59 12.35 15.60
C LEU A 3 9.03 12.93 14.29
N THR A 4 8.54 14.16 14.31
CA THR A 4 8.03 14.85 13.12
C THR A 4 9.13 15.04 12.08
N THR A 5 10.33 15.44 12.51
CA THR A 5 11.49 15.60 11.63
C THR A 5 11.90 14.25 11.01
N PHE A 6 11.90 13.18 11.80
CA PHE A 6 12.20 11.84 11.31
C PHE A 6 11.24 11.41 10.20
N PHE A 7 9.92 11.53 10.43
CA PHE A 7 8.93 11.16 9.41
C PHE A 7 8.97 12.10 8.20
N PHE A 8 9.32 13.37 8.39
CA PHE A 8 9.54 14.28 7.27
C PHE A 8 10.70 13.81 6.38
N CYS A 9 11.86 13.51 6.97
CA CYS A 9 13.02 13.00 6.24
C CYS A 9 12.71 11.65 5.54
N LEU A 10 12.01 10.74 6.23
CA LEU A 10 11.57 9.46 5.67
C LEU A 10 10.63 9.68 4.48
N GLY A 11 9.70 10.61 4.58
CA GLY A 11 8.76 10.95 3.50
C GLY A 11 9.48 11.53 2.27
N ILE A 12 10.46 12.43 2.46
CA ILE A 12 11.26 12.96 1.36
C ILE A 12 12.08 11.86 0.67
N LEU A 13 12.74 11.00 1.46
CA LEU A 13 13.50 9.86 0.91
C LEU A 13 12.56 8.93 0.11
N SER A 14 11.42 8.59 0.67
CA SER A 14 10.42 7.74 -0.01
C SER A 14 9.90 8.38 -1.30
N THR A 15 9.74 9.69 -1.35
CA THR A 15 9.38 10.43 -2.57
C THR A 15 10.43 10.23 -3.67
N MET A 16 11.72 10.36 -3.34
CA MET A 16 12.80 10.16 -4.32
C MET A 16 12.83 8.72 -4.84
N VAL A 17 12.69 7.75 -3.93
CA VAL A 17 12.65 6.32 -4.28
C VAL A 17 11.44 6.00 -5.16
N ALA A 18 10.25 6.50 -4.81
CA ALA A 18 9.03 6.31 -5.59
C ALA A 18 9.18 6.88 -7.01
N LEU A 19 9.65 8.12 -7.14
CA LEU A 19 9.90 8.74 -8.44
C LEU A 19 10.88 7.94 -9.29
N TYR A 20 11.99 7.52 -8.70
CA TYR A 20 12.99 6.72 -9.40
C TYR A 20 12.39 5.44 -9.98
N PHE A 21 11.68 4.66 -9.17
CA PHE A 21 11.10 3.40 -9.61
C PHE A 21 9.93 3.58 -10.58
N ILE A 22 9.05 4.55 -10.38
CA ILE A 22 7.95 4.83 -11.31
C ILE A 22 8.50 5.28 -12.68
N MET A 23 9.56 6.10 -12.70
CA MET A 23 10.21 6.49 -13.95
C MET A 23 10.88 5.31 -14.65
N ASN A 24 11.53 4.41 -13.89
CA ASN A 24 12.12 3.19 -14.45
C ASN A 24 11.04 2.25 -15.02
N SER A 25 9.92 2.11 -14.35
CA SER A 25 8.78 1.35 -14.86
C SER A 25 8.27 1.91 -16.20
N ARG A 26 8.14 3.24 -16.32
CA ARG A 26 7.74 3.90 -17.58
C ARG A 26 8.75 3.69 -18.71
N LYS A 27 10.05 3.75 -18.39
CA LYS A 27 11.11 3.47 -19.38
C LYS A 27 11.06 2.03 -19.83
N ALA A 28 10.92 1.08 -18.91
CA ALA A 28 10.80 -0.33 -19.23
C ALA A 28 9.54 -0.64 -20.06
N SER A 29 8.41 0.03 -19.76
CA SER A 29 7.20 -0.06 -20.57
C SER A 29 7.41 0.43 -22.02
N ALA A 30 8.18 1.49 -22.22
CA ALA A 30 8.51 1.98 -23.54
C ALA A 30 9.45 1.01 -24.29
N SER A 31 10.41 0.39 -23.60
CA SER A 31 11.28 -0.64 -24.19
C SER A 31 10.49 -1.89 -24.56
N TYR A 32 9.58 -2.35 -23.70
CA TYR A 32 8.70 -3.49 -23.95
C TYR A 32 7.87 -3.32 -25.22
N LEU A 33 7.36 -2.12 -25.51
CA LEU A 33 6.57 -1.82 -26.70
C LEU A 33 7.41 -1.67 -27.98
N ALA A 34 8.72 -1.47 -27.88
CA ALA A 34 9.61 -1.22 -29.01
C ALA A 34 10.50 -2.42 -29.35
N GLU A 35 10.57 -3.42 -28.50
CA GLU A 35 11.47 -4.57 -28.64
C GLU A 35 10.80 -5.68 -29.44
N GLU A 36 11.52 -6.22 -30.43
CA GLU A 36 11.08 -7.35 -31.26
C GLU A 36 11.70 -8.68 -30.81
N ASP A 37 12.74 -8.65 -29.98
CA ASP A 37 13.40 -9.82 -29.43
C ASP A 37 12.63 -10.35 -28.21
N ASP A 38 12.18 -11.59 -28.26
CA ASP A 38 11.33 -12.19 -27.20
C ASP A 38 12.02 -12.23 -25.84
N GLU A 39 13.33 -12.51 -25.78
CA GLU A 39 14.07 -12.57 -24.50
C GLU A 39 14.23 -11.18 -23.87
N LEU A 40 14.58 -10.17 -24.68
CA LEU A 40 14.70 -8.78 -24.21
C LEU A 40 13.34 -8.20 -23.82
N ASN A 41 12.30 -8.61 -24.52
CA ASN A 41 10.92 -8.23 -24.23
C ASN A 41 10.45 -8.77 -22.88
N GLU A 42 10.72 -10.05 -22.57
CA GLU A 42 10.43 -10.65 -21.27
C GLU A 42 11.17 -9.93 -20.13
N LEU A 43 12.45 -9.63 -20.32
CA LEU A 43 13.25 -8.87 -19.33
C LEU A 43 12.68 -7.46 -19.10
N ALA A 44 12.24 -6.78 -20.15
CA ALA A 44 11.61 -5.47 -20.07
C ALA A 44 10.27 -5.55 -19.31
N TYR A 45 9.47 -6.59 -19.57
CA TYR A 45 8.22 -6.87 -18.88
C TYR A 45 8.43 -7.04 -17.36
N ILE A 46 9.32 -7.95 -16.97
CA ILE A 46 9.65 -8.19 -15.56
C ILE A 46 10.16 -6.91 -14.88
N LYS A 47 11.05 -6.17 -15.54
CA LYS A 47 11.58 -4.91 -15.02
C LYS A 47 10.49 -3.84 -14.85
N MET A 48 9.55 -3.77 -15.76
CA MET A 48 8.42 -2.84 -15.74
C MET A 48 7.56 -3.05 -14.50
N TYR A 49 7.07 -4.26 -14.28
CA TYR A 49 6.20 -4.58 -13.14
C TYR A 49 6.94 -4.50 -11.82
N ARG A 50 8.13 -5.10 -11.72
CA ARG A 50 8.96 -5.03 -10.51
C ARG A 50 9.26 -3.59 -10.09
N SER A 51 9.54 -2.71 -11.06
CA SER A 51 9.75 -1.30 -10.76
C SER A 51 8.46 -0.60 -10.33
N LEU A 52 7.32 -0.96 -10.91
CA LEU A 52 6.03 -0.42 -10.51
C LEU A 52 5.71 -0.78 -9.05
N ASP A 53 5.92 -2.03 -8.66
CA ASP A 53 5.66 -2.51 -7.30
C ASP A 53 6.55 -1.80 -6.27
N TYR A 54 7.86 -1.69 -6.51
CA TYR A 54 8.75 -0.93 -5.64
C TYR A 54 8.36 0.55 -5.53
N GLY A 55 7.94 1.16 -6.64
CA GLY A 55 7.43 2.52 -6.66
C GLY A 55 6.17 2.69 -5.81
N THR A 56 5.25 1.72 -5.90
CA THR A 56 4.01 1.69 -5.10
C THR A 56 4.30 1.50 -3.60
N VAL A 57 5.21 0.58 -3.25
CA VAL A 57 5.62 0.40 -1.85
C VAL A 57 6.25 1.69 -1.29
N ALA A 58 7.14 2.33 -2.04
CA ALA A 58 7.74 3.60 -1.61
C ALA A 58 6.69 4.71 -1.47
N TYR A 59 5.70 4.79 -2.36
CA TYR A 59 4.57 5.70 -2.22
C TYR A 59 3.75 5.42 -0.95
N ASN A 60 3.50 4.17 -0.61
CA ASN A 60 2.79 3.82 0.63
C ASN A 60 3.59 4.24 1.88
N VAL A 61 4.92 4.11 1.87
CA VAL A 61 5.78 4.62 2.95
C VAL A 61 5.70 6.15 3.07
N LEU A 62 5.66 6.89 1.94
CA LEU A 62 5.42 8.33 1.93
C LEU A 62 4.06 8.67 2.57
N GLN A 63 3.00 7.97 2.19
CA GLN A 63 1.65 8.19 2.72
C GLN A 63 1.60 7.96 4.25
N VAL A 64 2.19 6.86 4.72
CA VAL A 64 2.31 6.57 6.16
C VAL A 64 3.11 7.65 6.87
N SER A 65 4.23 8.10 6.30
CA SER A 65 5.07 9.17 6.88
C SER A 65 4.31 10.49 6.99
N MET A 66 3.50 10.84 6.00
CA MET A 66 2.64 12.03 6.02
C MET A 66 1.59 11.92 7.12
N LEU A 67 0.89 10.78 7.25
CA LEU A 67 -0.11 10.57 8.30
C LEU A 67 0.49 10.63 9.70
N PHE A 68 1.65 10.00 9.93
CA PHE A 68 2.35 10.10 11.21
C PHE A 68 2.81 11.52 11.52
N SER A 69 3.34 12.25 10.53
CA SER A 69 3.71 13.65 10.70
C SER A 69 2.49 14.50 11.09
N LEU A 70 1.34 14.26 10.47
CA LEU A 70 0.10 14.95 10.79
C LEU A 70 -0.33 14.67 12.24
N VAL A 71 -0.36 13.40 12.65
CA VAL A 71 -0.76 13.00 14.01
C VAL A 71 0.16 13.59 15.07
N THR A 72 1.47 13.66 14.83
CA THR A 72 2.44 14.21 15.80
C THR A 72 2.32 15.71 15.99
N VAL A 73 1.68 16.42 15.09
CA VAL A 73 1.51 17.89 15.14
C VAL A 73 0.14 18.31 15.67
N LEU A 74 -0.87 17.42 15.62
CA LEU A 74 -2.22 17.73 16.10
C LEU A 74 -2.29 18.41 17.49
N PRO A 75 -1.50 18.00 18.50
CA PRO A 75 -1.55 18.61 19.83
C PRO A 75 -1.06 20.06 19.87
N SER A 76 -0.24 20.52 18.92
CA SER A 76 0.33 21.87 18.88
C SER A 76 -0.57 22.92 18.24
N HIS A 77 -1.67 22.51 17.60
CA HIS A 77 -2.57 23.37 16.80
C HIS A 77 -1.90 24.12 15.64
N ASP A 78 -0.60 24.00 15.46
CA ASP A 78 0.16 24.62 14.37
C ASP A 78 0.53 23.57 13.34
N LEU A 79 0.11 23.77 12.08
CA LEU A 79 0.50 22.93 10.96
C LEU A 79 1.80 23.44 10.35
N PRO A 80 2.95 22.77 10.61
CA PRO A 80 4.22 23.21 10.02
C PRO A 80 4.22 23.00 8.50
N LEU A 81 4.97 23.84 7.80
CA LEU A 81 5.12 23.79 6.36
C LEU A 81 5.58 22.39 5.87
N SER A 82 6.34 21.67 6.69
CA SER A 82 6.82 20.31 6.39
C SER A 82 5.68 19.30 6.18
N VAL A 83 4.63 19.35 7.01
CA VAL A 83 3.45 18.47 6.87
C VAL A 83 2.66 18.81 5.61
N PHE A 84 2.48 20.11 5.36
CA PHE A 84 1.82 20.58 4.13
C PHE A 84 2.59 20.12 2.88
N LEU A 85 3.93 20.24 2.89
CA LEU A 85 4.77 19.78 1.79
C LEU A 85 4.62 18.26 1.55
N LEU A 86 4.64 17.45 2.61
CA LEU A 86 4.42 16.00 2.48
C LEU A 86 3.04 15.68 1.92
N ALA A 87 2.00 16.41 2.32
CA ALA A 87 0.65 16.21 1.79
C ALA A 87 0.59 16.50 0.28
N VAL A 88 1.19 17.59 -0.17
CA VAL A 88 1.29 17.93 -1.60
C VAL A 88 2.07 16.86 -2.35
N LEU A 89 3.22 16.42 -1.84
CA LEU A 89 4.02 15.36 -2.45
C LEU A 89 3.25 14.04 -2.54
N THR A 90 2.49 13.68 -1.51
CA THR A 90 1.66 12.47 -1.50
C THR A 90 0.62 12.51 -2.62
N ILE A 91 -0.06 13.65 -2.82
CA ILE A 91 -1.04 13.82 -3.91
C ILE A 91 -0.37 13.73 -5.28
N LEU A 92 0.76 14.41 -5.46
CA LEU A 92 1.48 14.42 -6.74
C LEU A 92 2.02 13.04 -7.13
N ILE A 93 2.71 12.38 -6.19
CA ILE A 93 3.30 11.04 -6.42
C ILE A 93 2.18 10.00 -6.58
N GLY A 94 1.12 10.06 -5.78
CA GLY A 94 -0.03 9.17 -5.92
C GLY A 94 -0.70 9.31 -7.30
N SER A 95 -0.92 10.53 -7.75
CA SER A 95 -1.47 10.79 -9.09
C SER A 95 -0.55 10.25 -10.20
N PHE A 96 0.77 10.39 -10.03
CA PHE A 96 1.75 9.90 -10.98
C PHE A 96 1.82 8.36 -11.00
N CYS A 97 1.73 7.72 -9.83
CA CYS A 97 1.64 6.28 -9.67
C CYS A 97 0.40 5.72 -10.37
N VAL A 98 -0.79 6.24 -10.05
CA VAL A 98 -2.07 5.81 -10.65
C VAL A 98 -2.05 5.96 -12.18
N LYS A 99 -1.59 7.11 -12.71
CA LYS A 99 -1.48 7.33 -14.16
C LYS A 99 -0.52 6.35 -14.83
N THR A 100 0.56 5.98 -14.15
CA THR A 100 1.53 5.02 -14.67
C THR A 100 0.96 3.62 -14.69
N THR A 101 0.32 3.19 -13.61
CA THR A 101 -0.39 1.90 -13.51
C THR A 101 -1.48 1.79 -14.58
N SER A 102 -2.33 2.82 -14.71
CA SER A 102 -3.39 2.84 -15.73
C SER A 102 -2.84 2.73 -17.15
N LYS A 103 -1.70 3.36 -17.43
CA LYS A 103 -1.06 3.26 -18.75
C LYS A 103 -0.50 1.86 -19.03
N ILE A 104 0.12 1.23 -18.02
CA ILE A 104 0.75 -0.10 -18.15
C ILE A 104 -0.32 -1.19 -18.28
N ARG A 105 -1.38 -1.10 -17.48
CA ARG A 105 -2.46 -2.11 -17.45
C ARG A 105 -3.59 -1.83 -18.45
N ASN A 106 -3.56 -0.71 -19.18
CA ASN A 106 -4.65 -0.27 -20.07
C ASN A 106 -6.03 -0.23 -19.39
N TYR A 107 -6.06 0.03 -18.09
CA TYR A 107 -7.28 0.08 -17.28
C TYR A 107 -7.25 1.28 -16.34
N GLN A 108 -8.37 2.04 -16.30
CA GLN A 108 -8.51 3.20 -15.40
C GLN A 108 -9.24 2.79 -14.14
N LEU A 109 -8.48 2.58 -13.06
CA LEU A 109 -9.06 2.39 -11.74
C LEU A 109 -9.46 3.75 -11.15
N SER A 110 -10.67 3.87 -10.61
CA SER A 110 -11.11 5.08 -9.91
C SER A 110 -10.41 5.20 -8.54
N ILE A 111 -10.27 6.43 -8.02
CA ILE A 111 -9.66 6.69 -6.69
C ILE A 111 -10.46 5.99 -5.58
N LEU A 112 -11.78 5.89 -5.75
CA LEU A 112 -12.69 5.16 -4.86
C LEU A 112 -13.24 3.93 -5.60
N ALA A 113 -12.33 3.04 -6.00
CA ALA A 113 -12.69 1.85 -6.74
C ALA A 113 -13.70 0.99 -5.98
N THR A 114 -14.78 0.64 -6.66
CA THR A 114 -15.76 -0.31 -6.15
C THR A 114 -15.19 -1.73 -6.20
N PRO A 115 -15.71 -2.67 -5.38
CA PRO A 115 -15.28 -4.07 -5.45
C PRO A 115 -15.43 -4.68 -6.86
N LYS A 116 -16.39 -4.20 -7.66
CA LYS A 116 -16.58 -4.63 -9.04
C LYS A 116 -15.43 -4.16 -9.94
N GLU A 117 -15.08 -2.87 -9.86
CA GLU A 117 -13.94 -2.32 -10.61
C GLU A 117 -12.61 -3.00 -10.26
N VAL A 118 -12.40 -3.35 -8.98
CA VAL A 118 -11.20 -4.09 -8.56
C VAL A 118 -11.18 -5.49 -9.17
N LEU A 119 -12.32 -6.18 -9.27
CA LEU A 119 -12.40 -7.48 -9.93
C LEU A 119 -12.16 -7.38 -11.44
N GLU A 120 -12.77 -6.38 -12.10
CA GLU A 120 -12.53 -6.09 -13.53
C GLU A 120 -11.06 -5.75 -13.80
N TYR A 121 -10.40 -5.01 -12.88
CA TYR A 121 -8.98 -4.74 -12.96
C TYR A 121 -8.15 -6.03 -12.85
N LEU A 122 -8.51 -6.94 -11.95
CA LEU A 122 -7.84 -8.24 -11.83
C LEU A 122 -8.03 -9.11 -13.09
N GLU A 123 -9.11 -8.93 -13.84
CA GLU A 123 -9.33 -9.63 -15.11
C GLU A 123 -8.34 -9.19 -16.21
N THR A 124 -7.68 -8.03 -16.06
CA THR A 124 -6.63 -7.59 -17.00
C THR A 124 -5.29 -8.34 -16.82
N TYR A 125 -5.16 -9.13 -15.77
CA TYR A 125 -3.99 -9.95 -15.48
C TYR A 125 -4.03 -11.25 -16.30
N ASP A 126 -2.87 -11.79 -16.65
CA ASP A 126 -2.82 -13.15 -17.20
C ASP A 126 -3.12 -14.20 -16.09
N GLU A 127 -3.32 -15.45 -16.49
CA GLU A 127 -3.69 -16.51 -15.54
C GLU A 127 -2.60 -16.79 -14.50
N GLY A 128 -1.31 -16.69 -14.87
CA GLY A 128 -0.19 -16.86 -13.96
C GLY A 128 -0.09 -15.71 -12.97
N GLU A 129 -0.25 -14.46 -13.43
CA GLU A 129 -0.30 -13.29 -12.55
C GLU A 129 -1.49 -13.37 -11.58
N LYS A 130 -2.68 -13.74 -12.07
CA LYS A 130 -3.87 -13.91 -11.22
C LYS A 130 -3.65 -14.93 -10.12
N GLN A 131 -3.06 -16.07 -10.46
CA GLN A 131 -2.78 -17.12 -9.49
C GLN A 131 -1.78 -16.63 -8.45
N ALA A 132 -0.67 -16.01 -8.87
CA ALA A 132 0.34 -15.47 -7.96
C ALA A 132 -0.24 -14.40 -7.00
N GLU A 133 -1.05 -13.47 -7.51
CA GLU A 133 -1.73 -12.46 -6.69
C GLU A 133 -2.72 -13.09 -5.69
N MET A 134 -3.46 -14.11 -6.11
CA MET A 134 -4.39 -14.80 -5.22
C MET A 134 -3.67 -15.58 -4.13
N GLU A 135 -2.59 -16.26 -4.43
CA GLU A 135 -1.76 -17.00 -3.47
C GLU A 135 -1.13 -16.04 -2.45
N GLU A 136 -0.52 -14.94 -2.91
CA GLU A 136 0.10 -13.96 -2.03
C GLU A 136 -0.96 -13.23 -1.17
N ALA A 137 -2.09 -12.84 -1.73
CA ALA A 137 -3.19 -12.24 -0.97
C ALA A 137 -3.70 -13.19 0.13
N TYR A 138 -3.79 -14.49 -0.15
CA TYR A 138 -4.17 -15.49 0.84
C TYR A 138 -3.12 -15.61 1.96
N LEU A 139 -1.83 -15.63 1.60
CA LEU A 139 -0.73 -15.69 2.57
C LEU A 139 -0.66 -14.44 3.44
N ILE A 140 -0.84 -13.25 2.85
CA ILE A 140 -0.92 -11.98 3.58
C ILE A 140 -2.08 -12.01 4.57
N LEU A 141 -3.26 -12.43 4.12
CA LEU A 141 -4.45 -12.52 4.96
C LEU A 141 -4.27 -13.51 6.12
N PHE A 142 -3.63 -14.66 5.85
CA PHE A 142 -3.29 -15.65 6.87
C PHE A 142 -2.31 -15.07 7.90
N LYS A 143 -1.20 -14.48 7.45
CA LYS A 143 -0.19 -13.86 8.33
C LYS A 143 -0.81 -12.74 9.16
N LEU A 144 -1.66 -11.89 8.55
CA LEU A 144 -2.33 -10.80 9.23
C LEU A 144 -3.24 -11.33 10.36
N ASN A 145 -4.03 -12.36 10.08
CA ASN A 145 -5.02 -12.89 11.02
C ASN A 145 -4.40 -13.76 12.13
N GLN A 146 -3.38 -14.57 11.81
CA GLN A 146 -2.84 -15.56 12.73
C GLN A 146 -1.58 -15.10 13.46
N LEU A 147 -0.86 -14.12 12.91
CA LEU A 147 0.42 -13.66 13.47
C LEU A 147 0.39 -12.18 13.86
N ILE A 148 0.09 -11.29 12.91
CA ILE A 148 0.25 -9.85 13.10
C ILE A 148 -0.75 -9.32 14.13
N LEU A 149 -2.05 -9.56 13.93
CA LEU A 149 -3.09 -9.06 14.84
C LEU A 149 -2.95 -9.63 16.26
N PRO A 150 -2.73 -10.93 16.49
CA PRO A 150 -2.41 -11.44 17.81
C PRO A 150 -1.17 -10.78 18.44
N SER A 151 -0.11 -10.56 17.66
CA SER A 151 1.09 -9.85 18.15
C SER A 151 0.81 -8.41 18.56
N VAL A 152 -0.06 -7.70 17.83
CA VAL A 152 -0.49 -6.34 18.22
C VAL A 152 -1.18 -6.35 19.58
N TYR A 153 -2.05 -7.33 19.87
CA TYR A 153 -2.68 -7.43 21.21
C TYR A 153 -1.64 -7.65 22.31
N ILE A 154 -0.61 -8.50 22.07
CA ILE A 154 0.46 -8.72 23.04
C ILE A 154 1.24 -7.44 23.30
N VAL A 155 1.57 -6.67 22.25
CA VAL A 155 2.26 -5.39 22.37
C VAL A 155 1.40 -4.37 23.12
N LEU A 156 0.11 -4.26 22.80
CA LEU A 156 -0.82 -3.34 23.50
C LEU A 156 -0.98 -3.71 24.98
N PHE A 157 -1.00 -5.01 25.29
CA PHE A 157 -1.02 -5.50 26.67
C PHE A 157 0.26 -5.10 27.42
N ALA A 158 1.43 -5.34 26.84
CA ALA A 158 2.71 -4.94 27.42
C ALA A 158 2.80 -3.42 27.63
N LEU A 159 2.38 -2.62 26.64
CA LEU A 159 2.32 -1.16 26.76
C LEU A 159 1.37 -0.71 27.87
N SER A 160 0.22 -1.38 28.03
CA SER A 160 -0.73 -1.05 29.11
C SER A 160 -0.12 -1.29 30.49
N ILE A 161 0.71 -2.33 30.65
CA ILE A 161 1.43 -2.59 31.92
C ILE A 161 2.50 -1.51 32.15
N ILE A 162 3.30 -1.16 31.13
CA ILE A 162 4.39 -0.19 31.24
C ILE A 162 3.85 1.22 31.58
N LEU A 163 2.76 1.62 30.93
CA LEU A 163 2.16 2.95 31.07
C LEU A 163 1.21 3.05 32.27
N GLY A 164 0.82 1.92 32.88
CA GLY A 164 -0.17 1.88 33.97
C GLY A 164 -1.60 2.21 33.51
N GLU A 165 -1.85 2.30 32.21
CA GLU A 165 -3.14 2.66 31.61
C GLU A 165 -3.51 1.72 30.48
N VAL A 166 -4.76 1.24 30.48
CA VAL A 166 -5.26 0.37 29.42
C VAL A 166 -5.41 1.14 28.12
N GLN A 167 -4.78 0.66 27.05
CA GLN A 167 -4.87 1.23 25.69
C GLN A 167 -6.17 0.84 24.99
N LEU A 168 -7.32 1.16 25.63
CA LEU A 168 -8.65 0.68 25.25
C LEU A 168 -9.01 0.99 23.79
N VAL A 169 -8.73 2.21 23.33
CA VAL A 169 -9.07 2.64 21.95
C VAL A 169 -8.29 1.82 20.93
N ALA A 170 -6.99 1.61 21.14
CA ALA A 170 -6.16 0.83 20.23
C ALA A 170 -6.59 -0.65 20.22
N VAL A 171 -6.92 -1.22 21.39
CA VAL A 171 -7.47 -2.59 21.49
C VAL A 171 -8.80 -2.70 20.76
N LEU A 172 -9.72 -1.75 20.89
CA LEU A 172 -11.00 -1.73 20.19
C LEU A 172 -10.83 -1.66 18.68
N ILE A 173 -9.97 -0.76 18.19
CA ILE A 173 -9.70 -0.64 16.74
C ILE A 173 -9.13 -1.96 16.20
N THR A 174 -8.17 -2.54 16.89
CA THR A 174 -7.57 -3.82 16.51
C THR A 174 -8.62 -4.94 16.48
N ALA A 175 -9.51 -4.99 17.48
CA ALA A 175 -10.59 -5.96 17.56
C ALA A 175 -11.59 -5.81 16.41
N VAL A 176 -11.99 -4.59 16.06
CA VAL A 176 -12.88 -4.32 14.93
C VAL A 176 -12.27 -4.79 13.62
N ILE A 177 -10.98 -4.50 13.38
CA ILE A 177 -10.28 -4.96 12.18
C ILE A 177 -10.22 -6.50 12.15
N HIS A 178 -9.86 -7.13 13.26
CA HIS A 178 -9.76 -8.58 13.37
C HIS A 178 -11.11 -9.27 13.10
N LEU A 179 -12.19 -8.78 13.72
CA LEU A 179 -13.54 -9.29 13.50
C LEU A 179 -14.02 -9.07 12.06
N TYR A 180 -13.74 -7.89 11.47
CA TYR A 180 -14.09 -7.59 10.09
C TYR A 180 -13.48 -8.61 9.12
N ILE A 181 -12.19 -8.90 9.26
CA ILE A 181 -11.48 -9.88 8.42
C ILE A 181 -12.14 -11.25 8.53
N ASN A 182 -12.43 -11.73 9.75
CA ASN A 182 -13.04 -13.03 9.97
C ASN A 182 -14.49 -13.10 9.44
N ILE A 183 -15.30 -12.07 9.64
CA ILE A 183 -16.68 -12.00 9.12
C ILE A 183 -16.67 -11.92 7.58
N ALA A 184 -15.74 -11.17 6.99
CA ALA A 184 -15.59 -11.09 5.54
C ALA A 184 -15.28 -12.45 4.91
N GLN A 185 -14.46 -13.28 5.57
CA GLN A 185 -14.18 -14.65 5.12
C GLN A 185 -15.41 -15.56 5.12
N LEU A 186 -16.35 -15.38 6.06
CA LEU A 186 -17.59 -16.16 6.08
C LEU A 186 -18.48 -15.89 4.86
N ARG A 187 -18.42 -14.72 4.26
CA ARG A 187 -19.19 -14.40 3.03
C ARG A 187 -18.74 -15.26 1.85
N LYS A 188 -17.45 -15.61 1.77
CA LYS A 188 -16.90 -16.54 0.78
C LYS A 188 -17.60 -17.90 0.87
N THR A 189 -17.69 -18.46 2.07
CA THR A 189 -18.33 -19.75 2.33
C THR A 189 -19.80 -19.75 1.89
N LYS A 190 -20.56 -18.71 2.23
CA LYS A 190 -21.97 -18.58 1.82
C LYS A 190 -22.17 -18.43 0.30
N ARG A 191 -21.17 -17.91 -0.41
CA ARG A 191 -21.26 -17.71 -1.87
C ARG A 191 -20.93 -18.97 -2.66
N TYR A 192 -20.01 -19.81 -2.14
CA TYR A 192 -19.54 -21.00 -2.84
C TYR A 192 -20.25 -22.31 -2.46
N PHE A 193 -20.85 -22.38 -1.27
CA PHE A 193 -21.52 -23.58 -0.77
C PHE A 193 -23.05 -23.39 -0.67
N LYS A 194 -23.61 -22.67 -1.65
CA LYS A 194 -25.05 -22.60 -1.84
C LYS A 194 -25.57 -23.83 -2.56
#